data_121f58c0a96db5d317e1b305c19ac732
#
_entry.id   121f58c0a96db5d317e1b305c19ac732
#
_cell.length_a   1.000
_cell.length_b   1.000
_cell.length_c   1.000
_cell.angle_alpha   90.00
_cell.angle_beta   90.00
_cell.angle_gamma   90.00
#
_symmetry.space_group_name_H-M   'P 1'
#
loop_
_entity.id
_entity.type
_entity.pdbx_description
1 polymer ?
#
loop_
_entity_poly.entity_id
_entity_poly.type
_entity_poly.pdbx_seq_one_letter_code
_entity_poly.pdbx_strand_id
1 'polypeptide(L)'
;MSGIVKYEMMILLTEEFNDSELKTWAFNYAKILQNLSASEISVISRGKRDLAYWINNQKKGSFIQINFSSMPKYLDQFVSDLKFDQNVLRFLILNKKS
;
A
#
# COMPACT_ATOMS: atom_id res chain seq x y z
N MET A 1 -17.50 18.78 -10.92
CA MET A 1 -16.05 18.58 -10.80
C MET A 1 -15.78 17.45 -9.82
N SER A 2 -15.03 16.46 -10.22
CA SER A 2 -14.97 15.23 -9.45
C SER A 2 -14.08 15.30 -8.21
N GLY A 3 -13.04 16.06 -8.19
CA GLY A 3 -12.09 16.02 -7.09
C GLY A 3 -11.41 14.67 -6.90
N ILE A 4 -11.60 13.72 -7.81
CA ILE A 4 -10.99 12.39 -7.74
C ILE A 4 -9.58 12.46 -8.27
N VAL A 5 -8.65 11.86 -7.53
CA VAL A 5 -7.23 11.84 -7.87
C VAL A 5 -6.78 10.40 -8.00
N LYS A 6 -5.92 10.14 -8.98
CA LYS A 6 -5.29 8.83 -9.15
C LYS A 6 -4.02 8.78 -8.32
N TYR A 7 -3.91 7.73 -7.53
CA TYR A 7 -2.75 7.51 -6.65
C TYR A 7 -2.06 6.20 -7.00
N GLU A 8 -0.75 6.22 -6.84
CA GLU A 8 0.06 5.01 -6.85
C GLU A 8 0.78 4.94 -5.51
N MET A 9 0.67 3.81 -4.85
CA MET A 9 1.29 3.62 -3.55
C MET A 9 2.23 2.44 -3.61
N MET A 10 3.46 2.65 -3.13
CA MET A 10 4.44 1.58 -2.97
C MET A 10 4.58 1.30 -1.48
N ILE A 11 4.40 0.06 -1.09
CA ILE A 11 4.42 -0.33 0.32
C ILE A 11 5.47 -1.42 0.51
N LEU A 12 6.33 -1.23 1.51
CA LEU A 12 7.33 -2.21 1.89
C LEU A 12 6.87 -2.91 3.16
N LEU A 13 6.65 -4.21 3.05
CA LEU A 13 6.22 -5.06 4.17
C LEU A 13 7.39 -5.87 4.70
N THR A 14 7.26 -6.36 5.93
CA THR A 14 8.28 -7.20 6.56
C THR A 14 8.50 -8.47 5.73
N GLU A 15 9.70 -9.05 5.84
CA GLU A 15 10.01 -10.27 5.10
C GLU A 15 9.28 -11.51 5.63
N GLU A 16 8.64 -11.40 6.78
CA GLU A 16 7.97 -12.52 7.44
C GLU A 16 6.75 -13.03 6.68
N PHE A 17 6.21 -12.23 5.75
CA PHE A 17 5.03 -12.64 4.99
C PHE A 17 5.38 -13.71 3.96
N ASN A 18 4.63 -14.80 3.95
CA ASN A 18 4.63 -15.73 2.81
C ASN A 18 3.64 -15.22 1.76
N ASP A 19 3.57 -15.89 0.60
CA ASP A 19 2.72 -15.45 -0.50
C ASP A 19 1.24 -15.41 -0.11
N SER A 20 0.78 -16.37 0.69
CA SER A 20 -0.61 -16.41 1.13
C SER A 20 -0.94 -15.24 2.04
N GLU A 21 -0.03 -14.92 2.96
CA GLU A 21 -0.21 -13.80 3.87
C GLU A 21 -0.20 -12.46 3.14
N LEU A 22 0.66 -12.33 2.11
CA LEU A 22 0.69 -11.13 1.27
C LEU A 22 -0.64 -10.92 0.57
N LYS A 23 -1.23 -11.98 0.03
CA LYS A 23 -2.53 -11.89 -0.62
C LYS A 23 -3.61 -11.46 0.36
N THR A 24 -3.60 -12.01 1.57
CA THR A 24 -4.56 -11.65 2.60
C THR A 24 -4.40 -10.19 3.01
N TRP A 25 -3.17 -9.75 3.21
CA TRP A 25 -2.88 -8.36 3.55
C TRP A 25 -3.40 -7.42 2.46
N ALA A 26 -3.08 -7.73 1.21
CA ALA A 26 -3.49 -6.91 0.08
C ALA A 26 -5.01 -6.86 -0.07
N PHE A 27 -5.68 -8.01 0.11
CA PHE A 27 -7.12 -8.09 0.02
C PHE A 27 -7.80 -7.22 1.10
N ASN A 28 -7.28 -7.26 2.31
CA ASN A 28 -7.82 -6.46 3.41
C ASN A 28 -7.70 -4.96 3.13
N TYR A 29 -6.56 -4.52 2.60
CA TYR A 29 -6.37 -3.11 2.28
C TYR A 29 -7.22 -2.68 1.08
N ALA A 30 -7.38 -3.56 0.09
CA ALA A 30 -8.29 -3.28 -1.01
C ALA A 30 -9.72 -3.07 -0.51
N LYS A 31 -10.16 -3.86 0.47
CA LYS A 31 -11.48 -3.69 1.08
C LYS A 31 -11.58 -2.37 1.82
N ILE A 32 -10.55 -1.96 2.54
CA ILE A 32 -10.55 -0.67 3.22
C ILE A 32 -10.72 0.45 2.19
N LEU A 33 -10.00 0.37 1.06
CA LEU A 33 -10.14 1.36 0.00
C LEU A 33 -11.56 1.37 -0.58
N GLN A 34 -12.16 0.20 -0.80
CA GLN A 34 -13.54 0.14 -1.30
C GLN A 34 -14.50 0.80 -0.32
N ASN A 35 -14.32 0.58 0.98
CA ASN A 35 -15.15 1.18 2.00
C ASN A 35 -14.98 2.69 2.07
N LEU A 36 -13.84 3.20 1.61
CA LEU A 36 -13.57 4.63 1.51
C LEU A 36 -13.96 5.19 0.14
N SER A 37 -14.75 4.44 -0.62
CA SER A 37 -15.27 4.84 -1.94
C SER A 37 -14.17 5.00 -3.00
N ALA A 38 -13.04 4.34 -2.84
CA ALA A 38 -12.02 4.32 -3.88
C ALA A 38 -12.48 3.44 -5.05
N SER A 39 -11.97 3.75 -6.23
CA SER A 39 -12.28 3.01 -7.45
C SER A 39 -10.99 2.69 -8.21
N GLU A 40 -11.11 1.88 -9.25
CA GLU A 40 -9.99 1.49 -10.11
C GLU A 40 -8.84 0.91 -9.29
N ILE A 41 -9.18 0.09 -8.30
CA ILE A 41 -8.19 -0.49 -7.38
C ILE A 41 -7.47 -1.63 -8.07
N SER A 42 -6.14 -1.58 -8.11
CA SER A 42 -5.33 -2.70 -8.54
C SER A 42 -4.17 -2.91 -7.57
N VAL A 43 -3.84 -4.17 -7.33
CA VAL A 43 -2.78 -4.55 -6.41
C VAL A 43 -1.77 -5.40 -7.15
N ILE A 44 -0.51 -5.00 -7.12
CA ILE A 44 0.57 -5.68 -7.83
C ILE A 44 1.65 -6.06 -6.82
N SER A 45 1.96 -7.36 -6.73
CA SER A 45 3.08 -7.81 -5.90
C SER A 45 4.36 -7.61 -6.69
N ARG A 46 5.33 -6.91 -6.09
CA ARG A 46 6.64 -6.67 -6.72
C ARG A 46 7.71 -7.63 -6.20
N GLY A 47 7.33 -8.51 -5.28
CA GLY A 47 8.22 -9.55 -4.78
C GLY A 47 9.11 -9.10 -3.64
N LYS A 48 9.89 -10.06 -3.12
CA LYS A 48 10.88 -9.79 -2.07
C LYS A 48 12.12 -9.17 -2.68
N ARG A 49 12.67 -8.18 -1.99
CA ARG A 49 13.89 -7.48 -2.41
C ARG A 49 14.82 -7.32 -1.24
N ASP A 50 16.13 -7.33 -1.53
CA ASP A 50 17.13 -6.94 -0.56
C ASP A 50 17.08 -5.42 -0.40
N LEU A 51 17.19 -4.99 0.85
CA LEU A 51 17.20 -3.56 1.16
C LEU A 51 18.63 -3.06 1.16
N ALA A 52 18.83 -1.83 0.68
CA ALA A 52 20.16 -1.22 0.64
C ALA A 52 20.75 -1.03 2.02
N TYR A 53 19.90 -0.89 3.04
CA TYR A 53 20.32 -0.74 4.44
C TYR A 53 19.20 -1.33 5.32
N TRP A 54 19.55 -1.56 6.59
CA TRP A 54 18.58 -2.14 7.52
C TRP A 54 17.44 -1.17 7.82
N ILE A 55 16.23 -1.69 7.82
CA ILE A 55 15.02 -0.96 8.23
C ILE A 55 14.35 -1.80 9.31
N ASN A 56 14.22 -1.24 10.52
CA ASN A 56 13.62 -1.94 11.67
C ASN A 56 14.22 -3.34 11.86
N ASN A 57 15.55 -3.43 11.76
CA ASN A 57 16.30 -4.68 11.90
C ASN A 57 16.03 -5.69 10.79
N GLN A 58 15.50 -5.24 9.65
CA GLN A 58 15.24 -6.12 8.51
C GLN A 58 16.05 -5.70 7.31
N LYS A 59 16.62 -6.67 6.63
CA LYS A 59 17.44 -6.46 5.44
C LYS A 59 16.70 -6.80 4.17
N LYS A 60 15.56 -7.48 4.26
CA LYS A 60 14.71 -7.84 3.14
C LYS A 60 13.28 -7.43 3.42
N GLY A 61 12.52 -7.26 2.38
CA GLY A 61 11.11 -6.94 2.50
C GLY A 61 10.36 -7.26 1.23
N SER A 62 9.05 -7.29 1.34
CA SER A 62 8.17 -7.51 0.20
C SER A 62 7.55 -6.20 -0.24
N PHE A 63 7.63 -5.90 -1.54
CA PHE A 63 7.04 -4.68 -2.09
C PHE A 63 5.69 -4.99 -2.72
N ILE A 64 4.71 -4.17 -2.38
CA ILE A 64 3.38 -4.21 -2.98
C ILE A 64 3.08 -2.82 -3.51
N GLN A 65 2.56 -2.77 -4.74
CA GLN A 65 2.08 -1.56 -5.36
C GLN A 65 0.57 -1.58 -5.39
N ILE A 66 -0.06 -0.52 -4.91
CA ILE A 66 -1.51 -0.37 -4.97
C ILE A 66 -1.82 0.88 -5.77
N ASN A 67 -2.58 0.73 -6.84
CA ASN A 67 -3.09 1.85 -7.63
C ASN A 67 -4.56 2.01 -7.35
N PHE A 68 -5.01 3.24 -7.19
CA PHE A 68 -6.42 3.50 -6.93
C PHE A 68 -6.77 4.95 -7.25
N SER A 69 -8.07 5.21 -7.39
CA SER A 69 -8.60 6.55 -7.55
C SER A 69 -9.48 6.87 -6.35
N SER A 70 -9.30 8.03 -5.75
CA SER A 70 -10.03 8.40 -4.56
C SER A 70 -10.09 9.90 -4.40
N MET A 71 -11.03 10.36 -3.59
CA MET A 71 -11.04 11.75 -3.16
C MET A 71 -9.97 11.96 -2.09
N PRO A 72 -9.21 13.06 -2.16
CA PRO A 72 -8.11 13.27 -1.21
C PRO A 72 -8.54 13.22 0.27
N LYS A 73 -9.76 13.58 0.57
CA LYS A 73 -10.23 13.57 1.96
C LYS A 73 -10.25 12.18 2.58
N TYR A 74 -10.35 11.12 1.77
CA TYR A 74 -10.33 9.74 2.27
C TYR A 74 -8.93 9.17 2.37
N LEU A 75 -7.95 9.81 1.72
CA LEU A 75 -6.58 9.34 1.74
C LEU A 75 -5.99 9.38 3.14
N ASP A 76 -6.31 10.39 3.92
CA ASP A 76 -5.79 10.53 5.28
C ASP A 76 -6.18 9.35 6.15
N GLN A 77 -7.41 8.87 6.03
CA GLN A 77 -7.85 7.69 6.77
C GLN A 77 -7.04 6.46 6.38
N PHE A 78 -6.82 6.28 5.08
CA PHE A 78 -6.06 5.13 4.59
C PHE A 78 -4.60 5.19 5.05
N VAL A 79 -4.00 6.36 4.98
CA VAL A 79 -2.63 6.57 5.45
C VAL A 79 -2.52 6.29 6.95
N SER A 80 -3.51 6.71 7.71
CA SER A 80 -3.54 6.45 9.15
C SER A 80 -3.52 4.94 9.44
N ASP A 81 -4.32 4.17 8.70
CA ASP A 81 -4.34 2.72 8.85
C ASP A 81 -2.98 2.11 8.54
N LEU A 82 -2.31 2.59 7.50
CA LEU A 82 -0.97 2.12 7.15
C LEU A 82 0.05 2.43 8.25
N LYS A 83 -0.02 3.61 8.83
CA LYS A 83 0.92 4.02 9.87
C LYS A 83 0.81 3.17 11.13
N PHE A 84 -0.37 2.65 11.42
CA PHE A 84 -0.59 1.81 12.59
C PHE A 84 -0.34 0.33 12.32
N ASP A 85 -0.09 -0.05 11.09
CA ASP A 85 0.16 -1.45 10.74
C ASP A 85 1.63 -1.78 11.01
N GLN A 86 1.88 -2.66 11.99
CA GLN A 86 3.22 -3.03 12.38
C GLN A 86 3.98 -3.78 11.30
N ASN A 87 3.27 -4.34 10.32
CA ASN A 87 3.90 -5.07 9.23
C ASN A 87 4.38 -4.16 8.11
N VAL A 88 3.98 -2.89 8.14
CA VAL A 88 4.41 -1.90 7.13
C VAL A 88 5.69 -1.24 7.60
N LEU A 89 6.77 -1.46 6.86
CA LEU A 89 8.06 -0.83 7.18
C LEU A 89 8.12 0.59 6.65
N ARG A 90 7.73 0.78 5.40
CA ARG A 90 7.71 2.09 4.76
C ARG A 90 6.65 2.10 3.66
N PHE A 91 6.22 3.30 3.29
CA PHE A 91 5.36 3.46 2.13
C PHE A 91 5.58 4.81 1.48
N LEU A 92 5.26 4.89 0.20
CA LEU A 92 5.37 6.11 -0.60
C LEU A 92 4.10 6.24 -1.42
N ILE A 93 3.54 7.44 -1.45
CA ILE A 93 2.33 7.73 -2.21
C ILE A 93 2.64 8.77 -3.26
N LEU A 94 2.27 8.49 -4.50
CA LEU A 94 2.44 9.40 -5.61
C LEU A 94 1.09 9.76 -6.21
N ASN A 95 0.91 11.04 -6.53
CA ASN A 95 -0.24 11.47 -7.32
C ASN A 95 0.08 11.18 -8.79
N LYS A 96 -0.82 10.47 -9.45
CA LYS A 96 -0.68 10.21 -10.88
C LYS A 96 -1.51 11.23 -11.63
N LYS A 97 -0.87 12.03 -12.44
CA LYS A 97 -1.60 12.94 -13.32
C LYS A 97 -2.10 12.16 -14.52
N SER A 98 -3.36 12.33 -14.82
CA SER A 98 -3.96 11.71 -16.00
C SER A 98 -3.60 12.45 -17.26
#